data_8578a7f4894d52c972fe5d909f392523
#
_entry.id   8578a7f4894d52c972fe5d909f392523
#
_cell.length_a   1.000
_cell.length_b   1.000
_cell.length_c   1.000
_cell.angle_alpha   90.00
_cell.angle_beta   90.00
_cell.angle_gamma   90.00
#
_symmetry.space_group_name_H-M   'P 1'
#
loop_
_entity.id
_entity.type
_entity.pdbx_description
1 polymer ?
#
loop_
_entity_poly.entity_id
_entity_poly.type
_entity_poly.pdbx_seq_one_letter_code
_entity_poly.pdbx_strand_id
1 'polypeptide(L)'
;NGYLLIFYTNICGLSPAACATLFLIARFLDAINDPLVGFMIDHLPTRKMGHFRPTLILGTILCSANFLLLWFGPMLSTSGKLAIAYVSYILLGVLFPVMDISLNSLLPVMTEDMKERNSLSSIKGLAYVIGALVIGVAAPLILGDTSNKQGYINLVLIMTAVIFFFSIIGTMGVKERVKPQMENSYSV
;
A
#
# COMPACT_ATOMS: atom_id res chain seq x y z
N ASN A 1 10.98 1.68 -2.69
CA ASN A 1 11.67 2.88 -2.14
C ASN A 1 12.81 3.38 -3.05
N GLY A 2 13.53 2.50 -3.78
CA GLY A 2 14.66 2.90 -4.62
C GLY A 2 14.29 3.96 -5.67
N TYR A 3 13.26 3.72 -6.46
CA TYR A 3 12.79 4.68 -7.47
C TYR A 3 12.29 6.00 -6.87
N LEU A 4 11.71 5.96 -5.66
CA LEU A 4 11.24 7.16 -4.97
C LEU A 4 12.42 8.04 -4.52
N LEU A 5 13.50 7.43 -4.03
CA LEU A 5 14.71 8.16 -3.68
C LEU A 5 15.30 8.87 -4.88
N ILE A 6 15.46 8.14 -6.00
CA ILE A 6 15.99 8.70 -7.25
C ILE A 6 15.09 9.86 -7.76
N PHE A 7 13.78 9.67 -7.70
CA PHE A 7 12.82 10.71 -8.08
C PHE A 7 12.96 11.97 -7.21
N TYR A 8 13.00 11.80 -5.88
CA TYR A 8 13.12 12.94 -4.96
C TYR A 8 14.43 13.69 -5.13
N THR A 9 15.52 12.99 -5.39
CA THR A 9 16.84 13.63 -5.59
C THR A 9 16.99 14.24 -6.97
N ASN A 10 16.68 13.50 -8.04
CA ASN A 10 16.96 13.91 -9.40
C ASN A 10 15.88 14.83 -10.00
N ILE A 11 14.60 14.61 -9.66
CA ILE A 11 13.48 15.38 -10.25
C ILE A 11 13.02 16.50 -9.31
N CYS A 12 12.85 16.19 -8.01
CA CYS A 12 12.39 17.20 -7.05
C CYS A 12 13.53 18.09 -6.50
N GLY A 13 14.80 17.66 -6.64
CA GLY A 13 15.97 18.38 -6.16
C GLY A 13 16.12 18.38 -4.62
N LEU A 14 15.59 17.36 -3.94
CA LEU A 14 15.75 17.18 -2.50
C LEU A 14 17.13 16.60 -2.19
N SER A 15 17.72 16.99 -1.06
CA SER A 15 19.01 16.44 -0.65
C SER A 15 18.90 14.96 -0.28
N PRO A 16 19.86 14.11 -0.68
CA PRO A 16 19.86 12.70 -0.31
C PRO A 16 19.81 12.46 1.21
N ALA A 17 20.45 13.33 1.98
CA ALA A 17 20.43 13.27 3.45
C ALA A 17 19.03 13.49 4.02
N ALA A 18 18.28 14.47 3.49
CA ALA A 18 16.89 14.71 3.90
C ALA A 18 15.97 13.53 3.55
N CYS A 19 16.16 12.90 2.38
CA CYS A 19 15.42 11.70 1.99
C CYS A 19 15.77 10.50 2.88
N ALA A 20 17.03 10.31 3.23
CA ALA A 20 17.46 9.25 4.14
C ALA A 20 16.83 9.43 5.54
N THR A 21 16.81 10.66 6.06
CA THR A 21 16.16 10.98 7.33
C THR A 21 14.66 10.71 7.28
N LEU A 22 13.99 11.08 6.19
CA LEU A 22 12.58 10.79 5.95
C LEU A 22 12.30 9.29 6.05
N PHE A 23 13.06 8.46 5.32
CA PHE A 23 12.86 7.02 5.30
C PHE A 23 13.18 6.37 6.66
N LEU A 24 14.16 6.90 7.39
CA LEU A 24 14.48 6.42 8.73
C LEU A 24 13.34 6.70 9.72
N ILE A 25 12.86 7.94 9.78
CA ILE A 25 11.75 8.34 10.66
C ILE A 25 10.51 7.51 10.36
N ALA A 26 10.17 7.35 9.07
CA ALA A 26 9.03 6.55 8.67
C ALA A 26 9.13 5.09 9.15
N ARG A 27 10.31 4.46 9.10
CA ARG A 27 10.50 3.10 9.61
C ARG A 27 10.23 2.95 11.10
N PHE A 28 10.59 3.94 11.90
CA PHE A 28 10.23 3.95 13.33
C PHE A 28 8.72 4.10 13.54
N LEU A 29 8.09 4.97 12.74
CA LEU A 29 6.64 5.17 12.81
C LEU A 29 5.88 3.91 12.35
N ASP A 30 6.31 3.24 11.28
CA ASP A 30 5.73 1.99 10.80
C ASP A 30 5.72 0.91 11.90
N ALA A 31 6.82 0.75 12.63
CA ALA A 31 6.93 -0.24 13.71
C ALA A 31 5.90 -0.04 14.84
N ILE A 32 5.47 1.20 15.08
CA ILE A 32 4.44 1.53 16.07
C ILE A 32 3.05 1.45 15.44
N ASN A 33 2.92 1.90 14.20
CA ASN A 33 1.64 2.05 13.53
C ASN A 33 1.02 0.72 13.10
N ASP A 34 1.82 -0.24 12.63
CA ASP A 34 1.31 -1.52 12.14
C ASP A 34 0.48 -2.30 13.18
N PRO A 35 0.93 -2.46 14.46
CA PRO A 35 0.13 -3.06 15.51
C PRO A 35 -1.14 -2.27 15.83
N LEU A 36 -1.06 -0.93 15.82
CA LEU A 36 -2.22 -0.08 16.11
C LEU A 36 -3.29 -0.20 15.02
N VAL A 37 -2.89 -0.20 13.76
CA VAL A 37 -3.81 -0.39 12.63
C VAL A 37 -4.43 -1.78 12.66
N GLY A 38 -3.65 -2.83 12.96
CA GLY A 38 -4.17 -4.19 13.14
C GLY A 38 -5.26 -4.23 14.22
N PHE A 39 -4.96 -3.69 15.39
CA PHE A 39 -5.91 -3.58 16.49
C PHE A 39 -7.18 -2.81 16.09
N MET A 40 -7.04 -1.69 15.40
CA MET A 40 -8.19 -0.91 14.90
C MET A 40 -9.06 -1.71 13.93
N ILE A 41 -8.46 -2.42 12.99
CA ILE A 41 -9.19 -3.21 12.00
C ILE A 41 -9.97 -4.33 12.69
N ASP A 42 -9.38 -5.02 13.65
CA ASP A 42 -10.03 -6.12 14.39
C ASP A 42 -11.25 -5.65 15.19
N HIS A 43 -11.28 -4.39 15.63
CA HIS A 43 -12.39 -3.80 16.39
C HIS A 43 -13.45 -3.09 15.53
N LEU A 44 -13.29 -3.07 14.19
CA LEU A 44 -14.31 -2.47 13.33
C LEU A 44 -15.59 -3.33 13.30
N PRO A 45 -16.76 -2.70 13.24
CA PRO A 45 -18.02 -3.44 13.16
C PRO A 45 -18.14 -4.17 11.81
N THR A 46 -18.61 -5.42 11.87
CA THR A 46 -18.91 -6.20 10.67
C THR A 46 -20.07 -5.57 9.89
N ARG A 47 -19.84 -5.26 8.61
CA ARG A 47 -20.83 -4.64 7.72
C ARG A 47 -21.48 -5.68 6.82
N LYS A 48 -22.49 -5.26 6.02
CA LYS A 48 -23.20 -6.13 5.04
C LYS A 48 -22.28 -6.79 4.02
N MET A 49 -21.14 -6.16 3.69
CA MET A 49 -20.14 -6.70 2.76
C MET A 49 -19.07 -7.57 3.43
N GLY A 50 -19.17 -7.80 4.74
CA GLY A 50 -18.15 -8.49 5.54
C GLY A 50 -17.39 -7.54 6.46
N HIS A 51 -16.32 -8.04 7.08
CA HIS A 51 -15.48 -7.29 8.02
C HIS A 51 -14.28 -6.63 7.32
N PHE A 52 -13.53 -7.41 6.55
CA PHE A 52 -12.27 -6.97 5.92
C PHE A 52 -12.46 -6.31 4.56
N ARG A 53 -13.48 -6.72 3.76
CA ARG A 53 -13.72 -6.19 2.41
C ARG A 53 -13.96 -4.68 2.37
N PRO A 54 -14.83 -4.08 3.21
CA PRO A 54 -15.04 -2.63 3.21
C PRO A 54 -13.79 -1.85 3.57
N THR A 55 -13.00 -2.39 4.54
CA THR A 55 -11.75 -1.78 4.99
C THR A 55 -10.69 -1.83 3.89
N LEU A 56 -10.60 -2.95 3.16
CA LEU A 56 -9.70 -3.10 2.02
C LEU A 56 -10.05 -2.11 0.89
N ILE A 57 -11.34 -1.93 0.57
CA ILE A 57 -11.79 -0.96 -0.46
C ILE A 57 -11.42 0.47 -0.02
N LEU A 58 -11.74 0.84 1.22
CA LEU A 58 -11.41 2.17 1.75
C LEU A 58 -9.90 2.40 1.77
N GLY A 59 -9.13 1.42 2.26
CA GLY A 59 -7.67 1.46 2.28
C GLY A 59 -7.09 1.61 0.88
N THR A 60 -7.62 0.89 -0.11
CA THR A 60 -7.19 0.99 -1.52
C THR A 60 -7.43 2.40 -2.08
N ILE A 61 -8.61 2.99 -1.85
CA ILE A 61 -8.94 4.34 -2.34
C ILE A 61 -8.00 5.38 -1.72
N LEU A 62 -7.87 5.36 -0.38
CA LEU A 62 -7.04 6.31 0.34
C LEU A 62 -5.56 6.15 0.01
N CYS A 63 -5.07 4.91 -0.07
CA CYS A 63 -3.68 4.60 -0.39
C CYS A 63 -3.35 5.02 -1.83
N SER A 64 -4.24 4.78 -2.80
CA SER A 64 -4.06 5.20 -4.19
C SER A 64 -4.03 6.72 -4.33
N ALA A 65 -4.92 7.43 -3.65
CA ALA A 65 -4.92 8.90 -3.62
C ALA A 65 -3.63 9.46 -3.00
N ASN A 66 -3.21 8.89 -1.87
CA ASN A 66 -1.96 9.29 -1.21
C ASN A 66 -0.72 8.92 -2.04
N PHE A 67 -0.76 7.82 -2.79
CA PHE A 67 0.32 7.44 -3.69
C PHE A 67 0.53 8.49 -4.79
N LEU A 68 -0.55 9.04 -5.34
CA LEU A 68 -0.47 10.17 -6.27
C LEU A 68 0.10 11.42 -5.59
N LEU A 69 -0.34 11.73 -4.36
CA LEU A 69 0.18 12.87 -3.60
C LEU A 69 1.68 12.72 -3.30
N LEU A 70 2.14 11.51 -2.98
CA LEU A 70 3.53 11.19 -2.69
C LEU A 70 4.47 11.55 -3.86
N TRP A 71 4.02 11.28 -5.09
CA TRP A 71 4.82 11.53 -6.28
C TRP A 71 4.60 12.92 -6.86
N PHE A 72 3.36 13.36 -6.99
CA PHE A 72 3.05 14.65 -7.63
C PHE A 72 3.15 15.84 -6.68
N GLY A 73 2.88 15.66 -5.39
CA GLY A 73 2.92 16.75 -4.41
C GLY A 73 4.23 17.50 -4.38
N PRO A 74 5.39 16.84 -4.16
CA PRO A 74 6.69 17.52 -4.20
C PRO A 74 7.08 18.06 -5.56
N MET A 75 6.57 17.48 -6.65
CA MET A 75 6.86 17.92 -8.02
C MET A 75 6.11 19.20 -8.40
N LEU A 76 4.86 19.34 -7.94
CA LEU A 76 4.01 20.50 -8.24
C LEU A 76 4.26 21.69 -7.31
N SER A 77 4.81 21.46 -6.13
CA SER A 77 5.08 22.50 -5.16
C SER A 77 6.37 23.24 -5.48
N THR A 78 6.31 24.58 -5.45
CA THR A 78 7.50 25.44 -5.59
C THR A 78 8.20 25.62 -4.24
N SER A 79 7.43 25.76 -3.17
CA SER A 79 7.90 25.91 -1.80
C SER A 79 7.33 24.80 -0.94
N GLY A 80 8.14 24.23 -0.03
CA GLY A 80 7.66 23.19 0.88
C GLY A 80 7.69 21.76 0.33
N LYS A 81 8.42 21.48 -0.74
CA LYS A 81 8.59 20.13 -1.33
C LYS A 81 8.91 19.07 -0.28
N LEU A 82 9.84 19.39 0.62
CA LEU A 82 10.27 18.48 1.67
C LEU A 82 9.12 18.19 2.66
N ALA A 83 8.38 19.22 3.08
CA ALA A 83 7.25 19.04 4.00
C ALA A 83 6.16 18.14 3.39
N ILE A 84 5.83 18.36 2.10
CA ILE A 84 4.85 17.52 1.40
C ILE A 84 5.36 16.08 1.28
N ALA A 85 6.65 15.88 0.97
CA ALA A 85 7.26 14.56 0.92
C ALA A 85 7.18 13.85 2.27
N TYR A 86 7.47 14.55 3.38
CA TYR A 86 7.34 13.99 4.73
C TYR A 86 5.89 13.62 5.06
N VAL A 87 4.96 14.54 4.87
CA VAL A 87 3.55 14.31 5.20
C VAL A 87 2.98 13.14 4.38
N SER A 88 3.18 13.13 3.06
CA SER A 88 2.65 12.07 2.19
C SER A 88 3.32 10.71 2.45
N TYR A 89 4.60 10.68 2.78
CA TYR A 89 5.31 9.42 3.06
C TYR A 89 4.91 8.84 4.43
N ILE A 90 4.78 9.68 5.46
CA ILE A 90 4.28 9.25 6.78
C ILE A 90 2.82 8.79 6.66
N LEU A 91 2.00 9.52 5.91
CA LEU A 91 0.61 9.13 5.65
C LEU A 91 0.53 7.79 4.91
N LEU A 92 1.47 7.50 4.00
CA LEU A 92 1.57 6.19 3.36
C LEU A 92 1.82 5.09 4.39
N GLY A 93 2.71 5.31 5.37
CA GLY A 93 2.98 4.39 6.47
C GLY A 93 1.75 4.10 7.35
N VAL A 94 0.76 5.01 7.39
CA VAL A 94 -0.53 4.77 8.07
C VAL A 94 -1.54 4.06 7.17
N LEU A 95 -1.65 4.48 5.91
CA LEU A 95 -2.69 4.00 5.00
C LEU A 95 -2.36 2.63 4.38
N PHE A 96 -1.08 2.36 4.12
CA PHE A 96 -0.66 1.09 3.50
C PHE A 96 -0.97 -0.12 4.39
N PRO A 97 -0.69 -0.12 5.70
CA PRO A 97 -1.10 -1.19 6.60
C PRO A 97 -2.60 -1.45 6.62
N VAL A 98 -3.45 -0.41 6.50
CA VAL A 98 -4.91 -0.59 6.43
C VAL A 98 -5.28 -1.49 5.24
N MET A 99 -4.66 -1.29 4.10
CA MET A 99 -4.89 -2.12 2.91
C MET A 99 -4.25 -3.51 3.07
N ASP A 100 -2.99 -3.58 3.48
CA ASP A 100 -2.20 -4.83 3.52
C ASP A 100 -2.71 -5.79 4.60
N ILE A 101 -2.99 -5.30 5.82
CA ILE A 101 -3.52 -6.13 6.91
C ILE A 101 -4.92 -6.64 6.53
N SER A 102 -5.79 -5.78 5.96
CA SER A 102 -7.12 -6.21 5.51
C SER A 102 -7.03 -7.30 4.42
N LEU A 103 -6.09 -7.18 3.48
CA LEU A 103 -5.85 -8.19 2.44
C LEU A 103 -5.35 -9.51 3.03
N ASN A 104 -4.42 -9.44 3.99
CA ASN A 104 -3.87 -10.61 4.66
C ASN A 104 -4.92 -11.33 5.52
N SER A 105 -5.75 -10.58 6.23
CA SER A 105 -6.81 -11.10 7.08
C SER A 105 -8.00 -11.65 6.28
N LEU A 106 -8.14 -11.26 5.02
CA LEU A 106 -9.18 -11.78 4.13
C LEU A 106 -8.94 -13.27 3.77
N LEU A 107 -7.69 -13.70 3.63
CA LEU A 107 -7.34 -15.08 3.26
C LEU A 107 -7.92 -16.14 4.21
N PRO A 108 -7.73 -16.07 5.54
CA PRO A 108 -8.26 -17.07 6.48
C PRO A 108 -9.78 -17.08 6.58
N VAL A 109 -10.46 -15.99 6.22
CA VAL A 109 -11.95 -15.95 6.27
C VAL A 109 -12.61 -16.37 4.95
N MET A 110 -11.83 -16.67 3.90
CA MET A 110 -12.35 -17.19 2.64
C MET A 110 -12.70 -18.68 2.69
N THR A 111 -11.95 -19.47 3.46
CA THR A 111 -12.14 -20.93 3.55
C THR A 111 -11.69 -21.48 4.90
N GLU A 112 -12.37 -22.55 5.36
CA GLU A 112 -11.99 -23.32 6.55
C GLU A 112 -10.99 -24.44 6.22
N ASP A 113 -10.90 -24.86 4.95
CA ASP A 113 -9.99 -25.92 4.53
C ASP A 113 -8.52 -25.42 4.52
N MET A 114 -7.69 -26.10 5.30
CA MET A 114 -6.25 -25.80 5.41
C MET A 114 -5.50 -25.97 4.08
N LYS A 115 -5.92 -26.91 3.23
CA LYS A 115 -5.29 -27.12 1.91
C LYS A 115 -5.59 -25.97 0.97
N GLU A 116 -6.86 -25.55 0.93
CA GLU A 116 -7.26 -24.36 0.14
C GLU A 116 -6.55 -23.11 0.64
N ARG A 117 -6.46 -22.91 1.96
CA ARG A 117 -5.77 -21.77 2.57
C ARG A 117 -4.28 -21.73 2.20
N ASN A 118 -3.60 -22.87 2.25
CA ASN A 118 -2.20 -22.98 1.83
C ASN A 118 -2.03 -22.70 0.34
N SER A 119 -2.94 -23.19 -0.50
CA SER A 119 -2.95 -22.91 -1.94
C SER A 119 -3.12 -21.42 -2.23
N LEU A 120 -4.08 -20.76 -1.58
CA LEU A 120 -4.31 -19.31 -1.71
C LEU A 120 -3.08 -18.51 -1.28
N SER A 121 -2.44 -18.89 -0.17
CA SER A 121 -1.21 -18.24 0.31
C SER A 121 -0.06 -18.42 -0.69
N SER A 122 0.07 -19.59 -1.31
CA SER A 122 1.07 -19.86 -2.34
C SER A 122 0.82 -19.04 -3.61
N ILE A 123 -0.42 -18.97 -4.07
CA ILE A 123 -0.81 -18.14 -5.23
C ILE A 123 -0.52 -16.67 -4.95
N LYS A 124 -0.83 -16.18 -3.75
CA LYS A 124 -0.48 -14.83 -3.32
C LYS A 124 1.03 -14.59 -3.38
N GLY A 125 1.83 -15.51 -2.84
CA GLY A 125 3.30 -15.44 -2.88
C GLY A 125 3.83 -15.38 -4.31
N LEU A 126 3.31 -16.22 -5.22
CA LEU A 126 3.66 -16.20 -6.64
C LEU A 126 3.27 -14.86 -7.30
N ALA A 127 2.09 -14.33 -6.99
CA ALA A 127 1.65 -13.04 -7.51
C ALA A 127 2.59 -11.89 -7.09
N TYR A 128 3.09 -11.90 -5.85
CA TYR A 128 4.11 -10.92 -5.40
C TYR A 128 5.41 -11.03 -6.19
N VAL A 129 5.90 -12.25 -6.43
CA VAL A 129 7.13 -12.47 -7.20
C VAL A 129 6.95 -12.01 -8.65
N ILE A 130 5.85 -12.40 -9.29
CA ILE A 130 5.54 -11.98 -10.67
C ILE A 130 5.41 -10.46 -10.75
N GLY A 131 4.68 -9.84 -9.82
CA GLY A 131 4.54 -8.39 -9.76
C GLY A 131 5.89 -7.67 -9.60
N ALA A 132 6.76 -8.18 -8.74
CA ALA A 132 8.10 -7.62 -8.54
C ALA A 132 8.96 -7.73 -9.80
N LEU A 133 8.90 -8.86 -10.51
CA LEU A 133 9.60 -9.07 -11.79
C LEU A 133 9.08 -8.14 -12.88
N VAL A 134 7.74 -8.04 -13.02
CA VAL A 134 7.11 -7.14 -14.00
C VAL A 134 7.53 -5.70 -13.76
N ILE A 135 7.48 -5.23 -12.51
CA ILE A 135 7.91 -3.86 -12.17
C ILE A 135 9.41 -3.69 -12.39
N GLY A 136 10.22 -4.69 -12.00
CA GLY A 136 11.67 -4.66 -12.17
C GLY A 136 12.11 -4.48 -13.61
N VAL A 137 11.35 -5.02 -14.57
CA VAL A 137 11.60 -4.87 -16.01
C VAL A 137 10.89 -3.65 -16.60
N ALA A 138 9.61 -3.46 -16.27
CA ALA A 138 8.80 -2.39 -16.86
C ALA A 138 9.24 -0.99 -16.41
N ALA A 139 9.65 -0.82 -15.15
CA ALA A 139 10.01 0.49 -14.64
C ALA A 139 11.22 1.10 -15.38
N PRO A 140 12.36 0.41 -15.56
CA PRO A 140 13.48 0.94 -16.34
C PRO A 140 13.12 1.24 -17.80
N LEU A 141 12.26 0.41 -18.43
CA LEU A 141 11.82 0.60 -19.81
C LEU A 141 10.94 1.84 -19.96
N ILE A 142 10.05 2.11 -19.01
CA ILE A 142 9.17 3.28 -19.02
C ILE A 142 9.94 4.55 -18.68
N LEU A 143 10.88 4.45 -17.74
CA LEU A 143 11.69 5.59 -17.33
C LEU A 143 12.70 6.00 -18.42
N GLY A 144 13.32 5.03 -19.08
CA GLY A 144 14.40 5.24 -20.03
C GLY A 144 15.64 5.86 -19.37
N ASP A 145 15.51 7.09 -18.85
CA ASP A 145 16.55 7.78 -18.08
C ASP A 145 16.00 8.20 -16.69
N THR A 146 16.87 8.17 -15.68
CA THR A 146 16.56 8.54 -14.29
C THR A 146 16.18 10.01 -14.11
N SER A 147 16.46 10.86 -15.11
CA SER A 147 16.08 12.27 -15.16
C SER A 147 14.79 12.54 -15.95
N ASN A 148 14.15 11.50 -16.48
CA ASN A 148 12.97 11.61 -17.31
C ASN A 148 11.71 11.85 -16.49
N LYS A 149 11.34 13.09 -16.27
CA LYS A 149 10.14 13.49 -15.53
C LYS A 149 8.86 12.85 -16.09
N GLN A 150 8.71 12.80 -17.42
CA GLN A 150 7.53 12.22 -18.07
C GLN A 150 7.46 10.71 -17.87
N GLY A 151 8.59 10.01 -17.85
CA GLY A 151 8.67 8.59 -17.54
C GLY A 151 8.14 8.29 -16.14
N TYR A 152 8.51 9.10 -15.13
CA TYR A 152 7.97 8.95 -13.77
C TYR A 152 6.47 9.21 -13.70
N ILE A 153 5.96 10.24 -14.39
CA ILE A 153 4.52 10.51 -14.45
C ILE A 153 3.76 9.30 -15.01
N ASN A 154 4.20 8.78 -16.15
CA ASN A 154 3.57 7.63 -16.80
C ASN A 154 3.63 6.38 -15.92
N LEU A 155 4.79 6.09 -15.32
CA LEU A 155 4.97 4.95 -14.43
C LEU A 155 4.00 5.03 -13.23
N VAL A 156 3.93 6.18 -12.56
CA VAL A 156 3.07 6.37 -11.38
C VAL A 156 1.60 6.24 -11.74
N LEU A 157 1.16 6.83 -12.84
CA LEU A 157 -0.23 6.73 -13.29
C LEU A 157 -0.62 5.29 -13.64
N ILE A 158 0.23 4.58 -14.38
CA ILE A 158 -0.01 3.17 -14.73
C ILE A 158 -0.08 2.31 -13.46
N MET A 159 0.90 2.46 -12.55
CA MET A 159 0.95 1.69 -11.32
C MET A 159 -0.26 1.96 -10.42
N THR A 160 -0.65 3.23 -10.26
CA THR A 160 -1.83 3.60 -9.48
C THR A 160 -3.10 3.02 -10.08
N ALA A 161 -3.27 3.10 -11.38
CA ALA A 161 -4.42 2.53 -12.08
C ALA A 161 -4.48 0.99 -11.90
N VAL A 162 -3.36 0.30 -12.10
CA VAL A 162 -3.26 -1.16 -11.91
C VAL A 162 -3.63 -1.56 -10.48
N ILE A 163 -3.01 -0.92 -9.47
CA ILE A 163 -3.29 -1.22 -8.06
C ILE A 163 -4.77 -0.96 -7.76
N PHE A 164 -5.30 0.20 -8.16
CA PHE A 164 -6.67 0.58 -7.89
C PHE A 164 -7.68 -0.39 -8.50
N PHE A 165 -7.59 -0.62 -9.82
CA PHE A 165 -8.56 -1.47 -10.52
C PHE A 165 -8.47 -2.94 -10.07
N PHE A 166 -7.28 -3.52 -9.99
CA PHE A 166 -7.13 -4.92 -9.59
C PHE A 166 -7.52 -5.15 -8.13
N SER A 167 -7.23 -4.20 -7.24
CA SER A 167 -7.61 -4.30 -5.83
C SER A 167 -9.13 -4.22 -5.66
N ILE A 168 -9.81 -3.31 -6.35
CA ILE A 168 -11.27 -3.18 -6.29
C ILE A 168 -11.95 -4.41 -6.90
N ILE A 169 -11.56 -4.82 -8.11
CA ILE A 169 -12.13 -6.00 -8.79
C ILE A 169 -11.89 -7.26 -7.94
N GLY A 170 -10.68 -7.45 -7.44
CA GLY A 170 -10.33 -8.59 -6.59
C GLY A 170 -11.16 -8.63 -5.31
N THR A 171 -11.32 -7.49 -4.63
CA THR A 171 -12.13 -7.40 -3.41
C THR A 171 -13.62 -7.65 -3.67
N MET A 172 -14.14 -7.22 -4.81
CA MET A 172 -15.54 -7.47 -5.18
C MET A 172 -15.79 -8.94 -5.53
N GLY A 173 -14.81 -9.62 -6.12
CA GLY A 173 -14.91 -11.04 -6.51
C GLY A 173 -14.83 -12.02 -5.33
N VAL A 174 -14.24 -11.62 -4.21
CA VAL A 174 -14.06 -12.47 -3.03
C VAL A 174 -15.25 -12.38 -2.08
N LYS A 175 -15.59 -13.48 -1.40
CA LYS A 175 -16.62 -13.52 -0.35
C LYS A 175 -16.03 -14.02 0.96
N GLU A 176 -16.31 -13.34 2.05
CA GLU A 176 -16.02 -13.82 3.40
C GLU A 176 -17.02 -14.92 3.75
N ARG A 177 -16.56 -16.16 3.88
CA ARG A 177 -17.39 -17.34 4.16
C ARG A 177 -17.35 -17.72 5.63
N VAL A 178 -16.22 -17.45 6.28
CA VAL A 178 -15.99 -17.74 7.70
C VAL A 178 -16.14 -16.44 8.48
N LYS A 179 -16.98 -16.47 9.53
CA LYS A 179 -17.05 -15.31 10.42
C LYS A 179 -15.71 -15.19 11.15
N PRO A 180 -15.07 -14.01 11.17
CA PRO A 180 -13.89 -13.80 11.99
C PRO A 180 -14.26 -14.18 13.43
N GLN A 181 -13.48 -15.05 14.06
CA GLN A 181 -13.60 -15.32 15.49
C GLN A 181 -13.15 -14.02 16.19
N MET A 182 -14.10 -13.16 16.44
CA MET A 182 -13.89 -12.09 17.41
C MET A 182 -13.75 -12.81 18.74
N GLU A 183 -12.56 -12.85 19.28
CA GLU A 183 -12.31 -13.35 20.62
C GLU A 183 -13.16 -12.49 21.55
N ASN A 184 -14.24 -13.11 22.03
CA ASN A 184 -15.20 -12.45 22.89
C ASN A 184 -14.44 -11.87 24.06
N SER A 185 -14.47 -10.54 24.14
CA SER A 185 -14.43 -9.76 25.36
C SER A 185 -13.51 -10.35 26.45
N TYR A 186 -12.35 -9.78 26.60
CA TYR A 186 -11.76 -9.73 27.94
C TYR A 186 -12.79 -9.06 28.87
N SER A 187 -13.65 -9.88 29.46
CA SER A 187 -14.41 -9.51 30.65
C SER A 187 -13.39 -9.31 31.76
N VAL A 188 -13.11 -8.05 32.08
CA VAL A 188 -12.45 -7.66 33.31
C VAL A 188 -13.45 -7.81 34.46
#